data_09574a77ca0923d97c1c27922da383bb
#
_entry.id   09574a77ca0923d97c1c27922da383bb
#
_cell.length_a   1.000
_cell.length_b   1.000
_cell.length_c   1.000
_cell.angle_alpha   90.00
_cell.angle_beta   90.00
_cell.angle_gamma   90.00
#
_symmetry.space_group_name_H-M   'P 1'
#
loop_
_entity.id
_entity.type
_entity.pdbx_description
1 polymer ?
#
loop_
_entity_poly.entity_id
_entity_poly.type
_entity_poly.pdbx_seq_one_letter_code
_entity_poly.pdbx_strand_id
1 'polypeptide(L)'
;MLDLAELKTKLAMSSRMLFNAGLVDYSGHISVRIPGSDHLLILPHPVSRATVKPDDMVITDFEGKLIEGKYKAPSEVYMHARAYKARGDVQSVAHLHNHMVATLSMVDKPFYPASSNPGAFFGPGALPKYMDPALIHTNEQGDAVAK
;
A
#
# COMPACT_ATOMS: atom_id res chain seq x y z
N MET A 1 -20.63 -10.49 -0.31
CA MET A 1 -19.75 -9.30 -0.47
C MET A 1 -19.32 -8.90 0.94
N LEU A 2 -18.04 -8.65 1.19
CA LEU A 2 -17.58 -8.20 2.51
C LEU A 2 -18.18 -6.83 2.80
N ASP A 3 -18.72 -6.65 4.02
CA ASP A 3 -19.20 -5.34 4.45
C ASP A 3 -18.03 -4.44 4.91
N LEU A 4 -18.30 -3.16 5.11
CA LEU A 4 -17.27 -2.20 5.48
C LEU A 4 -16.64 -2.51 6.86
N ALA A 5 -17.41 -3.01 7.81
CA ALA A 5 -16.92 -3.37 9.14
C ALA A 5 -15.95 -4.56 9.07
N GLU A 6 -16.28 -5.54 8.24
CA GLU A 6 -15.41 -6.68 7.99
C GLU A 6 -14.11 -6.26 7.28
N LEU A 7 -14.19 -5.36 6.31
CA LEU A 7 -13.00 -4.80 5.64
C LEU A 7 -12.10 -4.05 6.63
N LYS A 8 -12.67 -3.18 7.47
CA LYS A 8 -11.94 -2.46 8.52
C LYS A 8 -11.22 -3.44 9.47
N THR A 9 -11.91 -4.50 9.88
CA THR A 9 -11.36 -5.53 10.76
C THR A 9 -10.19 -6.28 10.10
N LYS A 10 -10.38 -6.76 8.88
CA LYS A 10 -9.34 -7.47 8.13
C LYS A 10 -8.12 -6.59 7.87
N LEU A 11 -8.33 -5.32 7.51
CA LEU A 11 -7.23 -4.40 7.25
C LEU A 11 -6.41 -4.10 8.51
N ALA A 12 -7.09 -3.91 9.67
CA ALA A 12 -6.42 -3.72 10.94
C ALA A 12 -5.59 -4.96 11.35
N MET A 13 -6.14 -6.15 11.16
CA MET A 13 -5.44 -7.42 11.42
C MET A 13 -4.21 -7.56 10.50
N SER A 14 -4.39 -7.34 9.19
CA SER A 14 -3.30 -7.41 8.21
C SER A 14 -2.17 -6.44 8.52
N SER A 15 -2.50 -5.21 8.93
CA SER A 15 -1.50 -4.22 9.33
C SER A 15 -0.65 -4.69 10.51
N ARG A 16 -1.30 -5.25 11.56
CA ARG A 16 -0.58 -5.83 12.72
C ARG A 16 0.25 -7.05 12.34
N MET A 17 -0.25 -7.90 11.43
CA MET A 17 0.53 -9.06 10.93
C MET A 17 1.79 -8.60 10.19
N LEU A 18 1.69 -7.59 9.32
CA LEU A 18 2.83 -7.03 8.61
C LEU A 18 3.86 -6.42 9.58
N PHE A 19 3.39 -5.72 10.62
CA PHE A 19 4.26 -5.18 11.67
C PHE A 19 4.99 -6.30 12.42
N ASN A 20 4.28 -7.34 12.87
CA ASN A 20 4.87 -8.47 13.57
C ASN A 20 5.85 -9.27 12.70
N ALA A 21 5.65 -9.27 11.39
CA ALA A 21 6.56 -9.89 10.42
C ALA A 21 7.79 -9.01 10.07
N GLY A 22 7.91 -7.80 10.64
CA GLY A 22 9.00 -6.87 10.34
C GLY A 22 8.98 -6.30 8.92
N LEU A 23 7.82 -6.27 8.27
CA LEU A 23 7.64 -5.77 6.91
C LEU A 23 7.23 -4.29 6.87
N VAL A 24 6.71 -3.78 7.96
CA VAL A 24 6.43 -2.37 8.21
C VAL A 24 6.89 -2.00 9.60
N ASP A 25 7.26 -0.74 9.80
CA ASP A 25 7.66 -0.18 11.09
C ASP A 25 6.81 1.05 11.45
N TYR A 26 7.41 2.23 11.65
CA TYR A 26 6.70 3.50 11.71
C TYR A 26 6.17 3.94 10.34
N SER A 27 6.74 3.41 9.26
CA SER A 27 6.38 3.62 7.85
C SER A 27 5.72 2.39 7.27
N GLY A 28 5.21 2.55 6.04
CA GLY A 28 4.48 1.51 5.35
C GLY A 28 3.01 1.45 5.76
N HIS A 29 2.18 1.06 4.83
CA HIS A 29 0.74 0.98 5.02
C HIS A 29 0.11 0.05 3.99
N ILE A 30 -1.06 -0.44 4.35
CA ILE A 30 -1.87 -1.31 3.49
C ILE A 30 -3.22 -0.64 3.26
N SER A 31 -3.78 -0.86 2.10
CA SER A 31 -5.13 -0.40 1.75
C SER A 31 -5.93 -1.48 1.08
N VAL A 32 -7.24 -1.28 1.01
CA VAL A 32 -8.18 -2.14 0.29
C VAL A 32 -9.20 -1.28 -0.45
N ARG A 33 -9.55 -1.70 -1.68
CA ARG A 33 -10.64 -1.10 -2.45
C ARG A 33 -11.96 -1.36 -1.75
N ILE A 34 -12.82 -0.36 -1.66
CA ILE A 34 -14.19 -0.56 -1.19
C ILE A 34 -15.04 -0.99 -2.39
N PRO A 35 -15.62 -2.22 -2.35
CA PRO A 35 -16.35 -2.77 -3.48
C PRO A 35 -17.52 -1.89 -3.92
N GLY A 36 -17.66 -1.70 -5.24
CA GLY A 36 -18.76 -0.92 -5.82
C GLY A 36 -18.61 0.60 -5.67
N SER A 37 -17.41 1.09 -5.32
CA SER A 37 -17.14 2.52 -5.19
C SER A 37 -15.77 2.91 -5.75
N ASP A 38 -15.55 4.22 -5.94
CA ASP A 38 -14.26 4.81 -6.27
C ASP A 38 -13.51 5.25 -5.00
N HIS A 39 -13.64 4.46 -3.91
CA HIS A 39 -13.01 4.72 -2.64
C HIS A 39 -12.08 3.59 -2.21
N LEU A 40 -11.14 3.92 -1.36
CA LEU A 40 -10.27 2.97 -0.68
C LEU A 40 -10.28 3.19 0.83
N LEU A 41 -10.12 2.11 1.55
CA LEU A 41 -9.89 2.10 2.99
C LEU A 41 -8.39 1.96 3.23
N ILE A 42 -7.80 2.79 4.08
CA ILE A 42 -6.36 2.81 4.31
C ILE A 42 -6.01 3.04 5.78
N LEU A 43 -4.86 2.53 6.19
CA LEU A 43 -4.24 2.82 7.48
C LEU A 43 -3.90 4.32 7.57
N PRO A 44 -4.31 5.03 8.62
CA PRO A 44 -4.00 6.45 8.78
C PRO A 44 -2.53 6.70 9.18
N HIS A 45 -2.05 7.91 8.93
CA HIS A 45 -0.67 8.30 9.22
C HIS A 45 -0.27 8.18 10.70
N PRO A 46 -1.03 8.73 11.67
CA PRO A 46 -0.52 8.88 13.05
C PRO A 46 -0.74 7.65 13.93
N VAL A 47 -1.31 6.57 13.40
CA VAL A 47 -1.64 5.37 14.18
C VAL A 47 -0.56 4.31 14.04
N SER A 48 -0.12 3.75 15.16
CA SER A 48 0.85 2.65 15.17
C SER A 48 0.32 1.41 14.44
N ARG A 49 1.13 0.85 13.56
CA ARG A 49 0.84 -0.39 12.83
C ARG A 49 0.65 -1.58 13.79
N ALA A 50 1.32 -1.54 14.94
CA ALA A 50 1.25 -2.59 15.96
C ALA A 50 -0.10 -2.64 16.70
N THR A 51 -0.79 -1.50 16.85
CA THR A 51 -1.95 -1.37 17.73
C THR A 51 -3.20 -0.83 17.04
N VAL A 52 -3.15 -0.64 15.72
CA VAL A 52 -4.26 -0.11 14.92
C VAL A 52 -5.54 -0.92 15.11
N LYS A 53 -6.67 -0.22 15.23
CA LYS A 53 -8.01 -0.78 15.39
C LYS A 53 -8.84 -0.57 14.13
N PRO A 54 -9.93 -1.34 13.94
CA PRO A 54 -10.84 -1.16 12.81
C PRO A 54 -11.36 0.28 12.66
N ASP A 55 -11.73 0.92 13.77
CA ASP A 55 -12.27 2.28 13.78
C ASP A 55 -11.23 3.37 13.57
N ASP A 56 -9.95 3.02 13.49
CA ASP A 56 -8.89 3.97 13.15
C ASP A 56 -8.77 4.19 11.64
N MET A 57 -9.25 3.23 10.83
CA MET A 57 -9.13 3.29 9.38
C MET A 57 -9.83 4.52 8.80
N VAL A 58 -9.25 5.06 7.73
CA VAL A 58 -9.80 6.20 7.01
C VAL A 58 -10.18 5.81 5.59
N ILE A 59 -11.18 6.49 5.04
CA ILE A 59 -11.63 6.33 3.65
C ILE A 59 -11.20 7.53 2.85
N THR A 60 -10.58 7.28 1.69
CA THR A 60 -10.28 8.31 0.70
C THR A 60 -10.88 7.93 -0.66
N ASP A 61 -11.04 8.92 -1.53
CA ASP A 61 -11.29 8.67 -2.95
C ASP A 61 -9.98 8.32 -3.70
N PHE A 62 -10.08 8.02 -5.00
CA PHE A 62 -8.92 7.72 -5.83
C PHE A 62 -8.13 8.97 -6.27
N GLU A 63 -8.52 10.15 -5.81
CA GLU A 63 -7.73 11.38 -5.90
C GLU A 63 -6.96 11.69 -4.60
N GLY A 64 -7.06 10.80 -3.58
CA GLY A 64 -6.39 10.94 -2.30
C GLY A 64 -7.09 11.85 -1.30
N LYS A 65 -8.30 12.34 -1.62
CA LYS A 65 -9.09 13.20 -0.73
C LYS A 65 -9.72 12.37 0.38
N LEU A 66 -9.58 12.81 1.63
CA LEU A 66 -10.24 12.19 2.78
C LEU A 66 -11.78 12.36 2.67
N ILE A 67 -12.49 11.24 2.73
CA ILE A 67 -13.96 11.17 2.70
C ILE A 67 -14.50 10.91 4.10
N GLU A 68 -13.92 9.95 4.84
CA GLU A 68 -14.37 9.56 6.18
C GLU A 68 -13.16 9.18 7.04
N GLY A 69 -13.23 9.49 8.33
CA GLY A 69 -12.28 9.06 9.35
C GLY A 69 -11.83 10.22 10.25
N LYS A 70 -11.32 9.86 11.42
CA LYS A 70 -10.88 10.81 12.46
C LYS A 70 -9.43 11.27 12.31
N TYR A 71 -8.67 10.60 11.44
CA TYR A 71 -7.25 10.87 11.21
C TYR A 71 -6.99 11.31 9.78
N LYS A 72 -5.82 11.89 9.55
CA LYS A 72 -5.33 12.17 8.19
C LYS A 72 -4.89 10.87 7.49
N ALA A 73 -5.16 10.79 6.20
CA ALA A 73 -4.56 9.77 5.37
C ALA A 73 -3.02 9.91 5.33
N PRO A 74 -2.27 8.85 5.05
CA PRO A 74 -0.83 8.95 4.85
C PRO A 74 -0.52 9.85 3.65
N SER A 75 0.62 10.53 3.68
CA SER A 75 1.08 11.39 2.57
C SER A 75 1.14 10.63 1.26
N GLU A 76 1.49 9.35 1.32
CA GLU A 76 1.65 8.44 0.18
C GLU A 76 0.36 7.74 -0.24
N VAL A 77 -0.80 8.22 0.19
CA VAL A 77 -2.12 7.72 -0.23
C VAL A 77 -2.26 7.72 -1.77
N TYR A 78 -1.61 8.66 -2.44
CA TYR A 78 -1.63 8.76 -3.91
C TYR A 78 -1.07 7.53 -4.61
N MET A 79 -0.06 6.88 -4.06
CA MET A 79 0.48 5.61 -4.57
C MET A 79 -0.62 4.53 -4.63
N HIS A 80 -1.41 4.41 -3.56
CA HIS A 80 -2.52 3.47 -3.47
C HIS A 80 -3.68 3.87 -4.38
N ALA A 81 -4.13 5.11 -4.28
CA ALA A 81 -5.26 5.65 -5.01
C ALA A 81 -5.07 5.52 -6.53
N ARG A 82 -3.87 5.86 -7.03
CA ARG A 82 -3.57 5.78 -8.46
C ARG A 82 -3.40 4.36 -8.96
N ALA A 83 -2.87 3.44 -8.14
CA ALA A 83 -2.85 2.01 -8.47
C ALA A 83 -4.28 1.46 -8.65
N TYR A 84 -5.22 1.80 -7.77
CA TYR A 84 -6.62 1.42 -7.94
C TYR A 84 -7.28 2.06 -9.15
N LYS A 85 -6.96 3.31 -9.45
CA LYS A 85 -7.51 4.00 -10.62
C LYS A 85 -7.00 3.39 -11.92
N ALA A 86 -5.72 3.05 -11.99
CA ALA A 86 -5.09 2.43 -13.16
C ALA A 86 -5.52 0.97 -13.37
N ARG A 87 -5.78 0.23 -12.29
CA ARG A 87 -6.02 -1.22 -12.30
C ARG A 87 -7.32 -1.57 -11.57
N GLY A 88 -8.39 -1.71 -12.33
CA GLY A 88 -9.71 -2.10 -11.79
C GLY A 88 -9.75 -3.50 -11.14
N ASP A 89 -8.82 -4.37 -11.48
CA ASP A 89 -8.67 -5.72 -10.94
C ASP A 89 -7.93 -5.74 -9.58
N VAL A 90 -7.17 -4.70 -9.24
CA VAL A 90 -6.44 -4.61 -7.97
C VAL A 90 -7.41 -4.34 -6.82
N GLN A 91 -7.40 -5.22 -5.81
CA GLN A 91 -8.28 -5.14 -4.65
C GLN A 91 -7.56 -4.70 -3.38
N SER A 92 -6.25 -4.88 -3.28
CA SER A 92 -5.44 -4.37 -2.17
C SER A 92 -4.07 -3.93 -2.64
N VAL A 93 -3.49 -2.95 -1.94
CA VAL A 93 -2.12 -2.45 -2.18
C VAL A 93 -1.39 -2.40 -0.84
N ALA A 94 -0.17 -2.92 -0.83
CA ALA A 94 0.71 -2.86 0.33
C ALA A 94 1.98 -2.07 -0.02
N HIS A 95 2.24 -1.00 0.72
CA HIS A 95 3.51 -0.28 0.72
C HIS A 95 4.32 -0.76 1.91
N LEU A 96 5.46 -1.37 1.63
CA LEU A 96 6.31 -2.03 2.63
C LEU A 96 7.69 -1.40 2.66
N HIS A 97 8.32 -1.42 3.84
CA HIS A 97 9.68 -0.95 4.07
C HIS A 97 10.61 -2.11 4.47
N ASN A 98 10.63 -3.17 3.67
CA ASN A 98 11.52 -4.28 3.92
C ASN A 98 12.99 -3.85 3.75
N HIS A 99 13.79 -3.94 4.83
CA HIS A 99 15.18 -3.47 4.86
C HIS A 99 16.07 -4.12 3.80
N MET A 100 15.88 -5.41 3.51
CA MET A 100 16.67 -6.11 2.49
C MET A 100 16.36 -5.57 1.09
N VAL A 101 15.07 -5.36 0.79
CA VAL A 101 14.65 -4.80 -0.50
C VAL A 101 15.11 -3.36 -0.64
N ALA A 102 14.99 -2.56 0.42
CA ALA A 102 15.49 -1.18 0.44
C ALA A 102 17.01 -1.12 0.17
N THR A 103 17.79 -1.98 0.84
CA THR A 103 19.23 -2.08 0.60
C THR A 103 19.55 -2.49 -0.84
N LEU A 104 18.85 -3.50 -1.37
CA LEU A 104 19.04 -3.94 -2.75
C LEU A 104 18.63 -2.88 -3.77
N SER A 105 17.67 -2.02 -3.45
CA SER A 105 17.26 -0.93 -4.34
C SER A 105 18.34 0.14 -4.52
N MET A 106 19.29 0.26 -3.56
CA MET A 106 20.38 1.24 -3.59
C MET A 106 21.53 0.80 -4.50
N VAL A 107 21.56 -0.46 -4.95
CA VAL A 107 22.59 -0.96 -5.85
C VAL A 107 22.12 -0.88 -7.30
N ASP A 108 23.03 -0.50 -8.20
CA ASP A 108 22.75 -0.44 -9.64
C ASP A 108 22.83 -1.83 -10.28
N LYS A 109 21.94 -2.70 -9.80
CA LYS A 109 21.76 -4.06 -10.29
C LYS A 109 20.29 -4.38 -10.45
N PRO A 110 19.90 -5.12 -11.49
CA PRO A 110 18.53 -5.63 -11.59
C PRO A 110 18.26 -6.62 -10.45
N PHE A 111 17.09 -6.54 -9.86
CA PHE A 111 16.64 -7.48 -8.83
C PHE A 111 15.71 -8.52 -9.46
N TYR A 112 16.12 -9.78 -9.39
CA TYR A 112 15.36 -10.90 -9.93
C TYR A 112 14.75 -11.73 -8.81
N PRO A 113 13.49 -12.18 -8.94
CA PRO A 113 12.88 -13.13 -8.01
C PRO A 113 13.53 -14.52 -8.23
N ALA A 114 14.48 -14.86 -7.36
CA ALA A 114 15.32 -16.05 -7.52
C ALA A 114 14.74 -17.34 -6.89
N SER A 115 13.54 -17.28 -6.32
CA SER A 115 12.87 -18.45 -5.76
C SER A 115 11.56 -18.76 -6.50
N SER A 116 11.06 -20.00 -6.35
CA SER A 116 9.85 -20.46 -7.02
C SER A 116 8.61 -19.62 -6.68
N ASN A 117 8.47 -19.17 -5.43
CA ASN A 117 7.30 -18.39 -5.02
C ASN A 117 7.26 -16.99 -5.64
N PRO A 118 8.29 -16.13 -5.50
CA PRO A 118 8.30 -14.84 -6.20
C PRO A 118 8.28 -14.99 -7.72
N GLY A 119 8.98 -15.97 -8.28
CA GLY A 119 8.99 -16.22 -9.71
C GLY A 119 7.61 -16.55 -10.30
N ALA A 120 6.75 -17.21 -9.54
CA ALA A 120 5.38 -17.50 -9.95
C ALA A 120 4.51 -16.23 -10.07
N PHE A 121 4.79 -15.20 -9.28
CA PHE A 121 4.03 -13.94 -9.30
C PHE A 121 4.57 -12.91 -10.29
N PHE A 122 5.90 -12.83 -10.43
CA PHE A 122 6.55 -11.75 -11.20
C PHE A 122 7.08 -12.23 -12.56
N GLY A 123 7.12 -13.53 -12.79
CA GLY A 123 7.71 -14.10 -14.00
C GLY A 123 9.24 -14.02 -14.02
N PRO A 124 9.89 -14.31 -15.16
CA PRO A 124 11.34 -14.45 -15.26
C PRO A 124 12.10 -13.10 -15.39
N GLY A 125 11.40 -11.98 -15.40
CA GLY A 125 11.98 -10.65 -15.56
C GLY A 125 12.53 -10.07 -14.25
N ALA A 126 13.33 -8.99 -14.38
CA ALA A 126 13.69 -8.17 -13.23
C ALA A 126 12.46 -7.44 -12.68
N LEU A 127 12.39 -7.24 -11.37
CA LEU A 127 11.35 -6.42 -10.77
C LEU A 127 11.50 -4.96 -11.25
N PRO A 128 10.40 -4.29 -11.56
CA PRO A 128 10.43 -2.89 -11.98
C PRO A 128 10.96 -2.01 -10.83
N LYS A 129 11.72 -0.98 -11.19
CA LYS A 129 12.21 0.02 -10.25
C LYS A 129 11.64 1.39 -10.62
N TYR A 130 11.04 2.06 -9.65
CA TYR A 130 10.74 3.48 -9.74
C TYR A 130 11.97 4.26 -9.24
N MET A 131 12.57 5.06 -10.13
CA MET A 131 13.89 5.64 -9.89
C MET A 131 13.88 7.04 -9.24
N ASP A 132 12.70 7.66 -9.09
CA ASP A 132 12.58 8.93 -8.39
C ASP A 132 12.51 8.68 -6.87
N PRO A 133 13.48 9.17 -6.08
CA PRO A 133 13.50 8.97 -4.63
C PRO A 133 12.57 9.92 -3.87
N ALA A 134 11.88 10.82 -4.56
CA ALA A 134 10.98 11.77 -3.92
C ALA A 134 9.80 11.06 -3.25
N LEU A 135 9.35 11.62 -2.12
CA LEU A 135 8.13 11.16 -1.45
C LEU A 135 6.94 11.31 -2.41
N ILE A 136 6.17 10.25 -2.58
CA ILE A 136 4.99 10.25 -3.45
C ILE A 136 3.82 10.92 -2.70
N HIS A 137 3.53 12.15 -3.07
CA HIS A 137 2.51 12.98 -2.42
C HIS A 137 1.62 13.75 -3.41
N THR A 138 1.69 13.40 -4.71
CA THR A 138 0.84 13.95 -5.76
C THR A 138 0.25 12.85 -6.64
N ASN A 139 -0.83 13.17 -7.35
CA ASN A 139 -1.45 12.27 -8.32
C ASN A 139 -0.49 11.89 -9.45
N GLU A 140 0.29 12.85 -9.96
CA GLU A 140 1.25 12.65 -11.05
C GLU A 140 2.34 11.64 -10.67
N GLN A 141 2.87 11.74 -9.44
CA GLN A 141 3.84 10.79 -8.90
C GLN A 141 3.21 9.40 -8.71
N GLY A 142 1.99 9.35 -8.17
CA GLY A 142 1.22 8.11 -8.05
C GLY A 142 0.97 7.44 -9.40
N ASP A 143 0.61 8.19 -10.44
CA ASP A 143 0.44 7.69 -11.79
C ASP A 143 1.75 7.14 -12.39
N ALA A 144 2.88 7.76 -12.08
CA ALA A 144 4.18 7.29 -12.54
C ALA A 144 4.57 5.93 -11.92
N VAL A 145 4.17 5.69 -10.68
CA VAL A 145 4.40 4.39 -9.98
C VAL A 145 3.40 3.33 -10.43
N ALA A 146 2.17 3.71 -10.80
CA ALA A 146 1.11 2.78 -11.17
C ALA A 146 1.23 2.23 -12.62
N LYS A 147 2.16 2.74 -13.42
CA LYS A 147 2.46 2.27 -14.81
C LYS A 147 3.21 0.95 -14.81
#